data_f47795eb58eb0c1ebcfc770729cff07f
#
_entry.id   f47795eb58eb0c1ebcfc770729cff07f
#
_cell.length_a   1.000
_cell.length_b   1.000
_cell.length_c   1.000
_cell.angle_alpha   90.00
_cell.angle_beta   90.00
_cell.angle_gamma   90.00
#
_symmetry.space_group_name_H-M   'P 1'
#
loop_
_entity.id
_entity.type
_entity.pdbx_description
1 polymer ?
#
loop_
_entity_poly.entity_id
_entity_poly.type
_entity_poly.pdbx_seq_one_letter_code
_entity_poly.pdbx_strand_id
1 'polypeptide(L)'
;FGNILHETMQELYTDIIGDTDPRKRINTLNNRSIVEQAVDKTLGRILNGNAEATINDFSGNTILVRDIIVRYITSGILRYDLAKSGYTIAGLEDDVECQYPISDGRSVNISGRADRIDELSDGTLQVIDYKSGNKPHLEYNGISSLFSGRPMERISNIFQTLLYSMMLRHTRGVDVKPSLYYASQMLGSDYS
;
A
#
# COMPACT_ATOMS: atom_id res chain seq x y z
N PHE A 1 0.35 -2.47 13.90
CA PHE A 1 0.72 -3.49 12.91
C PHE A 1 0.72 -2.90 11.49
N GLY A 2 -0.38 -2.27 11.06
CA GLY A 2 -0.50 -1.64 9.74
C GLY A 2 0.59 -0.62 9.48
N ASN A 3 0.78 0.35 10.36
CA ASN A 3 1.78 1.41 10.21
C ASN A 3 3.21 0.87 9.99
N ILE A 4 3.57 -0.24 10.66
CA ILE A 4 4.89 -0.84 10.49
C ILE A 4 5.07 -1.37 9.06
N LEU A 5 4.04 -2.03 8.51
CA LEU A 5 4.07 -2.51 7.14
C LEU A 5 4.23 -1.36 6.15
N HIS A 6 3.41 -0.30 6.28
CA HIS A 6 3.44 0.86 5.38
C HIS A 6 4.80 1.59 5.43
N GLU A 7 5.29 1.93 6.63
CA GLU A 7 6.57 2.63 6.78
C GLU A 7 7.76 1.78 6.30
N THR A 8 7.72 0.45 6.51
CA THR A 8 8.76 -0.43 5.99
C THR A 8 8.72 -0.50 4.46
N MET A 9 7.53 -0.58 3.85
CA MET A 9 7.41 -0.56 2.39
C MET A 9 7.87 0.75 1.79
N GLN A 10 7.54 1.88 2.43
CA GLN A 10 8.04 3.19 2.04
C GLN A 10 9.57 3.22 2.06
N GLU A 11 10.20 2.78 3.15
CA GLU A 11 11.66 2.77 3.27
C GLU A 11 12.32 1.90 2.19
N LEU A 12 11.79 0.69 1.96
CA LEU A 12 12.35 -0.23 0.96
C LEU A 12 12.23 0.30 -0.48
N TYR A 13 11.19 1.07 -0.78
CA TYR A 13 10.88 1.49 -2.15
C TYR A 13 11.29 2.93 -2.47
N THR A 14 11.70 3.72 -1.48
CA THR A 14 12.07 5.14 -1.69
C THR A 14 13.11 5.32 -2.79
N ASP A 15 14.15 4.48 -2.82
CA ASP A 15 15.24 4.61 -3.78
C ASP A 15 14.93 4.08 -5.18
N ILE A 16 13.73 3.54 -5.40
CA ILE A 16 13.32 2.99 -6.70
C ILE A 16 12.16 3.75 -7.33
N ILE A 17 11.74 4.86 -6.73
CA ILE A 17 10.75 5.76 -7.31
C ILE A 17 11.29 6.30 -8.64
N GLY A 18 10.46 6.25 -9.68
CA GLY A 18 10.81 6.70 -11.03
C GLY A 18 11.67 5.72 -11.85
N ASP A 19 12.04 4.57 -11.29
CA ASP A 19 12.77 3.55 -12.03
C ASP A 19 11.85 2.88 -13.07
N THR A 20 12.25 2.92 -14.33
CA THR A 20 11.45 2.39 -15.46
C THR A 20 11.41 0.86 -15.51
N ASP A 21 12.28 0.17 -14.80
CA ASP A 21 12.22 -1.29 -14.56
C ASP A 21 12.56 -1.60 -13.09
N PRO A 22 11.62 -1.37 -12.17
CA PRO A 22 11.86 -1.51 -10.75
C PRO A 22 12.15 -2.96 -10.33
N ARG A 23 11.78 -3.97 -11.14
CA ARG A 23 11.91 -5.39 -10.79
C ARG A 23 13.35 -5.81 -10.48
N LYS A 24 14.33 -5.27 -11.20
CA LYS A 24 15.73 -5.58 -10.94
C LYS A 24 16.15 -5.16 -9.53
N ARG A 25 15.73 -3.97 -9.11
CA ARG A 25 16.03 -3.48 -7.76
C ARG A 25 15.19 -4.19 -6.71
N ILE A 26 13.91 -4.44 -6.97
CA ILE A 26 13.03 -5.23 -6.09
C ILE A 26 13.60 -6.64 -5.89
N ASN A 27 14.18 -7.26 -6.93
CA ASN A 27 14.84 -8.55 -6.79
C ASN A 27 16.03 -8.51 -5.81
N THR A 28 16.78 -7.40 -5.81
CA THR A 28 17.86 -7.18 -4.83
C THR A 28 17.29 -6.99 -3.42
N LEU A 29 16.20 -6.24 -3.28
CA LEU A 29 15.50 -6.03 -2.02
C LEU A 29 14.84 -7.30 -1.49
N ASN A 30 14.50 -8.27 -2.35
CA ASN A 30 13.90 -9.55 -1.95
C ASN A 30 14.96 -10.48 -1.31
N ASN A 31 15.74 -9.91 -0.44
CA ASN A 31 16.68 -10.57 0.45
C ASN A 31 16.15 -10.49 1.88
N ARG A 32 15.97 -11.64 2.51
CA ARG A 32 15.40 -11.71 3.86
C ARG A 32 16.14 -10.81 4.86
N SER A 33 17.47 -10.77 4.83
CA SER A 33 18.27 -9.94 5.74
C SER A 33 18.02 -8.44 5.53
N ILE A 34 17.85 -7.99 4.30
CA ILE A 34 17.54 -6.58 3.98
C ILE A 34 16.17 -6.22 4.54
N VAL A 35 15.16 -7.07 4.32
CA VAL A 35 13.81 -6.84 4.82
C VAL A 35 13.77 -6.89 6.35
N GLU A 36 14.49 -7.82 6.97
CA GLU A 36 14.60 -7.91 8.44
C GLU A 36 15.17 -6.63 9.04
N GLN A 37 16.24 -6.10 8.47
CA GLN A 37 16.83 -4.85 8.93
C GLN A 37 15.87 -3.66 8.78
N ALA A 38 15.16 -3.54 7.66
CA ALA A 38 14.17 -2.49 7.45
C ALA A 38 13.01 -2.58 8.45
N VAL A 39 12.50 -3.81 8.71
CA VAL A 39 11.45 -4.04 9.71
C VAL A 39 11.94 -3.72 11.12
N ASP A 40 13.16 -4.16 11.48
CA ASP A 40 13.73 -3.91 12.81
C ASP A 40 13.90 -2.41 13.08
N LYS A 41 14.44 -1.68 12.12
CA LYS A 41 14.59 -0.23 12.18
C LYS A 41 13.24 0.48 12.32
N THR A 42 12.24 0.10 11.53
CA THR A 42 10.90 0.68 11.60
C THR A 42 10.23 0.39 12.94
N LEU A 43 10.30 -0.87 13.42
CA LEU A 43 9.80 -1.27 14.72
C LEU A 43 10.44 -0.48 15.85
N GLY A 44 11.76 -0.38 15.86
CA GLY A 44 12.50 0.35 16.86
C GLY A 44 12.14 1.83 16.89
N ARG A 45 12.01 2.46 15.72
CA ARG A 45 11.58 3.85 15.60
C ARG A 45 10.17 4.07 16.15
N ILE A 46 9.21 3.22 15.79
CA ILE A 46 7.81 3.36 16.22
C ILE A 46 7.65 3.07 17.72
N LEU A 47 8.30 2.03 18.24
CA LEU A 47 8.09 1.59 19.60
C LEU A 47 8.93 2.37 20.63
N ASN A 48 10.18 2.69 20.29
CA ASN A 48 11.17 3.18 21.26
C ASN A 48 11.91 4.44 20.77
N GLY A 49 11.60 4.98 19.60
CA GLY A 49 12.35 6.08 18.97
C GLY A 49 13.78 5.70 18.55
N ASN A 50 14.09 4.40 18.47
CA ASN A 50 15.42 3.86 18.14
C ASN A 50 15.45 3.33 16.69
N ALA A 51 16.07 4.08 15.77
CA ALA A 51 16.23 3.69 14.37
C ALA A 51 17.37 2.68 14.12
N GLU A 52 18.19 2.37 15.14
CA GLU A 52 19.28 1.39 15.07
C GLU A 52 18.91 0.06 15.75
N ALA A 53 17.62 -0.14 16.04
CA ALA A 53 17.14 -1.35 16.69
C ALA A 53 17.37 -2.60 15.85
N THR A 54 17.63 -3.69 16.54
CA THR A 54 17.82 -5.03 15.97
C THR A 54 16.86 -6.02 16.65
N ILE A 55 16.78 -7.24 16.16
CA ILE A 55 15.95 -8.29 16.78
C ILE A 55 16.21 -8.46 18.29
N ASN A 56 17.43 -8.19 18.74
CA ASN A 56 17.81 -8.34 20.17
C ASN A 56 17.13 -7.30 21.08
N ASP A 57 16.61 -6.23 20.50
CA ASP A 57 15.90 -5.16 21.21
C ASP A 57 14.41 -5.48 21.41
N PHE A 58 13.94 -6.60 20.86
CA PHE A 58 12.53 -6.99 20.90
C PHE A 58 12.31 -8.25 21.72
N SER A 59 11.11 -8.40 22.25
CA SER A 59 10.72 -9.58 23.04
C SER A 59 9.25 -9.93 22.86
N GLY A 60 8.88 -11.15 23.20
CA GLY A 60 7.49 -11.60 23.23
C GLY A 60 6.76 -11.41 21.91
N ASN A 61 5.59 -10.79 21.97
CA ASN A 61 4.72 -10.58 20.80
C ASN A 61 5.34 -9.70 19.71
N THR A 62 6.29 -8.82 20.05
CA THR A 62 6.94 -7.96 19.06
C THR A 62 7.76 -8.78 18.07
N ILE A 63 8.42 -9.84 18.52
CA ILE A 63 9.16 -10.76 17.63
C ILE A 63 8.19 -11.46 16.68
N LEU A 64 7.02 -11.90 17.15
CA LEU A 64 6.01 -12.52 16.30
C LEU A 64 5.48 -11.54 15.24
N VAL A 65 5.18 -10.30 15.64
CA VAL A 65 4.75 -9.24 14.72
C VAL A 65 5.82 -8.97 13.67
N ARG A 66 7.08 -8.85 14.08
CA ARG A 66 8.24 -8.69 13.21
C ARG A 66 8.29 -9.80 12.14
N ASP A 67 8.26 -11.04 12.56
CA ASP A 67 8.40 -12.20 11.66
C ASP A 67 7.23 -12.31 10.68
N ILE A 68 6.01 -11.97 11.10
CA ILE A 68 4.84 -11.91 10.24
C ILE A 68 5.03 -10.83 9.17
N ILE A 69 5.49 -9.63 9.54
CA ILE A 69 5.69 -8.52 8.59
C ILE A 69 6.80 -8.86 7.60
N VAL A 70 7.93 -9.39 8.07
CA VAL A 70 9.01 -9.87 7.19
C VAL A 70 8.47 -10.87 6.17
N ARG A 71 7.65 -11.82 6.60
CA ARG A 71 7.03 -12.80 5.71
C ARG A 71 6.05 -12.16 4.72
N TYR A 72 5.22 -11.21 5.15
CA TYR A 72 4.28 -10.50 4.28
C TYR A 72 5.02 -9.74 3.18
N ILE A 73 6.13 -9.11 3.52
CA ILE A 73 6.94 -8.38 2.55
C ILE A 73 7.66 -9.35 1.60
N THR A 74 8.46 -10.28 2.11
CA THR A 74 9.32 -11.15 1.28
C THR A 74 8.51 -12.13 0.44
N SER A 75 7.59 -12.86 1.05
CA SER A 75 6.84 -13.93 0.39
C SER A 75 5.50 -13.49 -0.21
N GLY A 76 5.05 -12.28 0.13
CA GLY A 76 3.83 -11.66 -0.41
C GLY A 76 4.17 -10.55 -1.40
N ILE A 77 4.37 -9.33 -0.88
CA ILE A 77 4.41 -8.10 -1.69
C ILE A 77 5.56 -8.11 -2.70
N LEU A 78 6.82 -8.33 -2.26
CA LEU A 78 7.97 -8.32 -3.18
C LEU A 78 7.87 -9.41 -4.24
N ARG A 79 7.39 -10.61 -3.87
CA ARG A 79 7.15 -11.69 -4.84
C ARG A 79 6.11 -11.30 -5.88
N TYR A 80 5.01 -10.68 -5.46
CA TYR A 80 3.96 -10.22 -6.36
C TYR A 80 4.47 -9.14 -7.31
N ASP A 81 5.19 -8.15 -6.78
CA ASP A 81 5.76 -7.05 -7.57
C ASP A 81 6.83 -7.54 -8.57
N LEU A 82 7.59 -8.58 -8.23
CA LEU A 82 8.51 -9.23 -9.16
C LEU A 82 7.80 -9.93 -10.32
N ALA A 83 6.62 -10.49 -10.07
CA ALA A 83 5.81 -11.13 -11.12
C ALA A 83 5.11 -10.10 -12.03
N LYS A 84 4.87 -8.89 -11.53
CA LYS A 84 4.25 -7.79 -12.27
C LYS A 84 5.26 -7.19 -13.27
N SER A 85 4.80 -6.76 -14.43
CA SER A 85 5.63 -6.13 -15.46
C SER A 85 4.98 -4.84 -15.98
N GLY A 86 5.80 -3.98 -16.61
CA GLY A 86 5.30 -2.78 -17.27
C GLY A 86 4.73 -1.74 -16.31
N TYR A 87 5.44 -1.46 -15.23
CA TYR A 87 5.09 -0.42 -14.28
C TYR A 87 6.32 0.33 -13.76
N THR A 88 6.10 1.54 -13.30
CA THR A 88 7.05 2.38 -12.57
C THR A 88 6.40 2.79 -11.27
N ILE A 89 7.11 2.76 -10.15
CA ILE A 89 6.62 3.32 -8.89
C ILE A 89 6.72 4.84 -9.00
N ALA A 90 5.57 5.51 -9.12
CA ALA A 90 5.50 6.96 -9.31
C ALA A 90 5.48 7.75 -7.99
N GLY A 91 4.95 7.15 -6.91
CA GLY A 91 4.88 7.79 -5.61
C GLY A 91 4.65 6.80 -4.46
N LEU A 92 5.08 7.21 -3.26
CA LEU A 92 4.91 6.47 -2.00
C LEU A 92 4.48 7.44 -0.91
N GLU A 93 3.44 7.07 -0.13
CA GLU A 93 2.88 7.91 0.93
C GLU A 93 2.59 9.34 0.43
N ASP A 94 2.09 9.43 -0.82
CA ASP A 94 1.85 10.70 -1.48
C ASP A 94 0.57 11.35 -0.98
N ASP A 95 0.66 12.63 -0.61
CA ASP A 95 -0.51 13.43 -0.31
C ASP A 95 -1.29 13.71 -1.59
N VAL A 96 -2.55 13.30 -1.60
CA VAL A 96 -3.49 13.51 -2.69
C VAL A 96 -4.54 14.49 -2.25
N GLU A 97 -4.72 15.57 -3.00
CA GLU A 97 -5.70 16.62 -2.70
C GLU A 97 -6.42 17.02 -3.99
N CYS A 98 -7.72 17.24 -3.90
CA CYS A 98 -8.48 17.84 -4.99
C CYS A 98 -9.64 18.68 -4.48
N GLN A 99 -9.97 19.74 -5.23
CA GLN A 99 -11.24 20.48 -5.12
C GLN A 99 -12.25 19.83 -6.06
N TYR A 100 -13.18 19.08 -5.49
CA TYR A 100 -14.19 18.39 -6.28
C TYR A 100 -15.46 19.25 -6.39
N PRO A 101 -15.91 19.58 -7.62
CA PRO A 101 -17.13 20.38 -7.81
C PRO A 101 -18.35 19.54 -7.42
N ILE A 102 -19.25 20.19 -6.68
CA ILE A 102 -20.58 19.68 -6.36
C ILE A 102 -21.66 20.57 -6.98
N SER A 103 -22.94 20.22 -6.77
CA SER A 103 -24.06 21.03 -7.26
C SER A 103 -23.97 22.50 -6.76
N ASP A 104 -24.58 23.40 -7.50
CA ASP A 104 -24.77 24.83 -7.17
C ASP A 104 -23.47 25.67 -7.15
N GLY A 105 -22.46 25.29 -7.94
CA GLY A 105 -21.21 26.01 -8.05
C GLY A 105 -20.32 25.94 -6.82
N ARG A 106 -20.63 25.07 -5.87
CA ARG A 106 -19.81 24.78 -4.69
C ARG A 106 -18.78 23.70 -5.01
N SER A 107 -17.71 23.67 -4.23
CA SER A 107 -16.73 22.58 -4.25
C SER A 107 -16.43 22.09 -2.84
N VAL A 108 -15.96 20.87 -2.74
CA VAL A 108 -15.45 20.29 -1.49
C VAL A 108 -13.96 19.98 -1.66
N ASN A 109 -13.19 20.31 -0.64
CA ASN A 109 -11.80 19.87 -0.57
C ASN A 109 -11.78 18.42 -0.05
N ILE A 110 -11.16 17.54 -0.81
CA ILE A 110 -10.94 16.15 -0.44
C ILE A 110 -9.43 15.95 -0.40
N SER A 111 -8.93 15.41 0.70
CA SER A 111 -7.51 15.11 0.86
C SER A 111 -7.32 13.74 1.49
N GLY A 112 -6.16 13.15 1.26
CA GLY A 112 -5.76 11.89 1.85
C GLY A 112 -4.33 11.57 1.45
N ARG A 113 -3.84 10.40 1.87
CA ARG A 113 -2.50 9.94 1.55
C ARG A 113 -2.60 8.55 0.92
N ALA A 114 -2.06 8.42 -0.29
CA ALA A 114 -2.00 7.17 -1.02
C ALA A 114 -0.71 6.43 -0.64
N ASP A 115 -0.82 5.17 -0.21
CA ASP A 115 0.34 4.39 0.21
C ASP A 115 1.35 4.21 -0.93
N ARG A 116 0.85 3.93 -2.15
CA ARG A 116 1.68 3.78 -3.35
C ARG A 116 0.89 4.12 -4.60
N ILE A 117 1.54 4.77 -5.54
CA ILE A 117 1.05 5.04 -6.88
C ILE A 117 2.03 4.45 -7.89
N ASP A 118 1.54 3.54 -8.74
CA ASP A 118 2.28 3.02 -9.90
C ASP A 118 1.76 3.67 -11.18
N GLU A 119 2.66 3.94 -12.11
CA GLU A 119 2.34 4.27 -13.49
C GLU A 119 2.56 3.01 -14.36
N LEU A 120 1.51 2.59 -15.03
CA LEU A 120 1.55 1.43 -15.92
C LEU A 120 2.04 1.84 -17.31
N SER A 121 2.53 0.87 -18.10
CA SER A 121 3.08 1.10 -19.45
C SER A 121 2.07 1.69 -20.45
N ASP A 122 0.77 1.61 -20.16
CA ASP A 122 -0.29 2.23 -20.96
C ASP A 122 -0.64 3.67 -20.51
N GLY A 123 0.08 4.23 -19.55
CA GLY A 123 -0.17 5.54 -18.95
C GLY A 123 -1.27 5.56 -17.89
N THR A 124 -1.89 4.42 -17.59
CA THR A 124 -2.85 4.30 -16.50
C THR A 124 -2.12 4.38 -15.16
N LEU A 125 -2.65 5.12 -14.20
CA LEU A 125 -2.16 5.05 -12.82
C LEU A 125 -2.83 3.89 -12.07
N GLN A 126 -2.11 3.28 -11.17
CA GLN A 126 -2.63 2.30 -10.23
C GLN A 126 -2.38 2.81 -8.81
N VAL A 127 -3.44 3.11 -8.06
CA VAL A 127 -3.33 3.43 -6.65
C VAL A 127 -3.45 2.16 -5.83
N ILE A 128 -2.45 1.92 -5.00
CA ILE A 128 -2.33 0.70 -4.19
C ILE A 128 -2.39 1.10 -2.72
N ASP A 129 -3.21 0.40 -1.96
CA ASP A 129 -3.35 0.55 -0.53
C ASP A 129 -3.02 -0.80 0.14
N TYR A 130 -2.06 -0.80 1.06
CA TYR A 130 -1.61 -1.99 1.75
C TYR A 130 -2.50 -2.30 2.96
N LYS A 131 -2.96 -3.54 3.06
CA LYS A 131 -3.76 -4.02 4.18
C LYS A 131 -3.09 -5.23 4.83
N SER A 132 -2.78 -5.11 6.10
CA SER A 132 -2.19 -6.19 6.90
C SER A 132 -3.25 -7.17 7.44
N GLY A 133 -4.52 -6.77 7.44
CA GLY A 133 -5.65 -7.60 7.86
C GLY A 133 -6.11 -8.60 6.80
N ASN A 134 -7.12 -9.40 7.16
CA ASN A 134 -7.76 -10.31 6.21
C ASN A 134 -8.70 -9.55 5.28
N LYS A 135 -8.77 -10.00 4.02
CA LYS A 135 -9.78 -9.52 3.07
C LYS A 135 -11.17 -9.83 3.64
N PRO A 136 -11.99 -8.82 3.84
CA PRO A 136 -13.36 -9.09 4.25
C PRO A 136 -14.10 -9.84 3.13
N HIS A 137 -14.99 -10.76 3.51
CA HIS A 137 -15.96 -11.36 2.58
C HIS A 137 -16.97 -10.31 2.18
N LEU A 138 -16.63 -9.50 1.18
CA LEU A 138 -17.52 -8.45 0.68
C LEU A 138 -17.69 -8.60 -0.82
N GLU A 139 -18.94 -8.68 -1.23
CA GLU A 139 -19.32 -8.47 -2.61
C GLU A 139 -19.45 -6.96 -2.85
N TYR A 140 -18.58 -6.41 -3.69
CA TYR A 140 -18.75 -5.07 -4.22
C TYR A 140 -19.67 -5.12 -5.43
N ASN A 141 -20.90 -4.63 -5.25
CA ASN A 141 -21.94 -4.61 -6.28
C ASN A 141 -22.18 -3.19 -6.84
N GLY A 142 -21.08 -2.45 -7.09
CA GLY A 142 -21.12 -1.08 -7.58
C GLY A 142 -21.19 -0.02 -6.49
N ILE A 143 -21.08 1.26 -6.90
CA ILE A 143 -20.94 2.41 -5.99
C ILE A 143 -22.10 2.52 -5.00
N SER A 144 -23.33 2.23 -5.40
CA SER A 144 -24.50 2.28 -4.50
C SER A 144 -24.37 1.31 -3.31
N SER A 145 -23.63 0.21 -3.46
CA SER A 145 -23.42 -0.74 -2.35
C SER A 145 -22.55 -0.17 -1.24
N LEU A 146 -21.74 0.86 -1.52
CA LEU A 146 -20.92 1.56 -0.54
C LEU A 146 -21.77 2.36 0.47
N PHE A 147 -22.99 2.74 0.07
CA PHE A 147 -23.88 3.58 0.87
C PHE A 147 -25.11 2.84 1.39
N SER A 148 -25.23 1.53 1.19
CA SER A 148 -26.41 0.71 1.51
C SER A 148 -26.40 0.10 2.90
N GLY A 149 -26.24 0.90 3.98
CA GLY A 149 -26.55 0.50 5.36
C GLY A 149 -25.73 -0.65 5.97
N ARG A 150 -24.62 -1.03 5.35
CA ARG A 150 -23.66 -2.02 5.89
C ARG A 150 -22.69 -1.34 6.87
N PRO A 151 -22.12 -2.07 7.86
CA PRO A 151 -21.13 -1.50 8.74
C PRO A 151 -19.96 -0.89 7.95
N MET A 152 -19.70 0.40 8.18
CA MET A 152 -18.66 1.19 7.48
C MET A 152 -17.28 0.51 7.49
N GLU A 153 -16.95 -0.22 8.55
CA GLU A 153 -15.67 -0.92 8.72
C GLU A 153 -15.36 -1.92 7.61
N ARG A 154 -16.39 -2.48 6.97
CA ARG A 154 -16.19 -3.49 5.91
C ARG A 154 -16.00 -2.88 4.53
N ILE A 155 -16.46 -1.65 4.35
CA ILE A 155 -16.46 -0.96 3.04
C ILE A 155 -15.41 0.12 2.99
N SER A 156 -14.89 0.56 4.13
CA SER A 156 -13.96 1.69 4.24
C SER A 156 -12.72 1.55 3.35
N ASN A 157 -12.15 0.35 3.26
CA ASN A 157 -10.97 0.11 2.42
C ASN A 157 -11.28 0.29 0.93
N ILE A 158 -12.40 -0.25 0.47
CA ILE A 158 -12.84 -0.12 -0.93
C ILE A 158 -13.18 1.35 -1.21
N PHE A 159 -13.93 1.98 -0.30
CA PHE A 159 -14.31 3.39 -0.43
C PHE A 159 -13.06 4.29 -0.49
N GLN A 160 -12.09 4.09 0.40
CA GLN A 160 -10.84 4.84 0.44
C GLN A 160 -10.07 4.75 -0.88
N THR A 161 -9.88 3.53 -1.39
CA THR A 161 -9.13 3.31 -2.62
C THR A 161 -9.83 3.88 -3.85
N LEU A 162 -11.17 3.76 -3.90
CA LEU A 162 -11.98 4.39 -4.96
C LEU A 162 -11.94 5.93 -4.88
N LEU A 163 -11.96 6.49 -3.66
CA LEU A 163 -11.86 7.93 -3.46
C LEU A 163 -10.51 8.46 -3.96
N TYR A 164 -9.40 7.80 -3.61
CA TYR A 164 -8.08 8.17 -4.12
C TYR A 164 -8.00 8.06 -5.65
N SER A 165 -8.60 7.01 -6.23
CA SER A 165 -8.66 6.86 -7.69
C SER A 165 -9.44 8.00 -8.34
N MET A 166 -10.57 8.42 -7.77
CA MET A 166 -11.36 9.55 -8.24
C MET A 166 -10.55 10.87 -8.16
N MET A 167 -9.87 11.10 -7.04
CA MET A 167 -9.05 12.31 -6.84
C MET A 167 -7.91 12.37 -7.85
N LEU A 168 -7.15 11.28 -8.00
CA LEU A 168 -6.05 11.19 -8.97
C LEU A 168 -6.53 11.35 -10.41
N ARG A 169 -7.65 10.72 -10.77
CA ARG A 169 -8.25 10.89 -12.09
C ARG A 169 -8.64 12.34 -12.35
N HIS A 170 -9.23 13.00 -11.35
CA HIS A 170 -9.64 14.41 -11.47
C HIS A 170 -8.44 15.33 -11.62
N THR A 171 -7.36 15.11 -10.85
CA THR A 171 -6.20 16.00 -10.83
C THR A 171 -5.19 15.73 -11.95
N ARG A 172 -5.03 14.47 -12.35
CA ARG A 172 -4.03 14.05 -13.36
C ARG A 172 -4.62 13.89 -14.76
N GLY A 173 -5.94 13.77 -14.90
CA GLY A 173 -6.61 13.62 -16.19
C GLY A 173 -6.36 12.28 -16.90
N VAL A 174 -5.92 11.24 -16.16
CA VAL A 174 -5.62 9.90 -16.67
C VAL A 174 -6.51 8.86 -16.00
N ASP A 175 -6.63 7.69 -16.61
CA ASP A 175 -7.34 6.57 -15.97
C ASP A 175 -6.57 6.07 -14.74
N VAL A 176 -7.32 5.69 -13.71
CA VAL A 176 -6.76 5.22 -12.44
C VAL A 176 -7.42 3.91 -12.01
N LYS A 177 -6.61 2.90 -11.71
CA LYS A 177 -7.04 1.60 -11.21
C LYS A 177 -6.88 1.54 -9.69
N PRO A 178 -7.95 1.34 -8.90
CA PRO A 178 -7.86 1.08 -7.47
C PRO A 178 -7.33 -0.34 -7.21
N SER A 179 -6.46 -0.51 -6.23
CA SER A 179 -5.92 -1.81 -5.84
C SER A 179 -5.74 -1.91 -4.33
N LEU A 180 -6.13 -3.06 -3.76
CA LEU A 180 -5.96 -3.39 -2.35
C LEU A 180 -5.01 -4.59 -2.24
N TYR A 181 -3.86 -4.38 -1.62
CA TYR A 181 -2.88 -5.44 -1.38
C TYR A 181 -3.07 -6.00 0.04
N TYR A 182 -3.81 -7.11 0.15
CA TYR A 182 -3.96 -7.83 1.42
C TYR A 182 -2.76 -8.73 1.65
N ALA A 183 -1.76 -8.23 2.40
CA ALA A 183 -0.47 -8.87 2.58
C ALA A 183 -0.57 -10.31 3.11
N SER A 184 -1.54 -10.60 3.98
CA SER A 184 -1.77 -11.97 4.47
C SER A 184 -2.21 -12.95 3.39
N GLN A 185 -2.96 -12.47 2.38
CA GLN A 185 -3.46 -13.32 1.30
C GLN A 185 -2.45 -13.46 0.16
N MET A 186 -1.57 -12.49 -0.01
CA MET A 186 -0.48 -12.54 -0.99
C MET A 186 0.52 -13.67 -0.72
N LEU A 187 0.45 -14.32 0.45
CA LEU A 187 1.23 -15.52 0.75
C LEU A 187 0.74 -16.78 -0.01
N GLY A 188 -0.50 -16.76 -0.49
CA GLY A 188 -1.06 -17.84 -1.29
C GLY A 188 -0.52 -17.84 -2.72
N SER A 189 -0.56 -19.02 -3.39
CA SER A 189 -0.17 -19.16 -4.79
C SER A 189 -1.18 -18.51 -5.76
N ASP A 190 -2.42 -18.34 -5.33
CA ASP A 190 -3.57 -17.99 -6.15
C ASP A 190 -4.00 -16.51 -5.99
N TYR A 191 -3.12 -15.68 -5.42
CA TYR A 191 -3.39 -14.25 -5.30
C TYR A 191 -3.23 -13.58 -6.68
N SER A 192 -4.34 -13.08 -7.21
CA SER A 192 -4.42 -12.36 -8.49
C SER A 192 -5.26 -11.09 -8.34
#